data_fee12798271740286369ac7181e5b84d
#
_entry.id   fee12798271740286369ac7181e5b84d
#
_cell.length_a   1.000
_cell.length_b   1.000
_cell.length_c   1.000
_cell.angle_alpha   90.00
_cell.angle_beta   90.00
_cell.angle_gamma   90.00
#
_symmetry.space_group_name_H-M   'P 1'
#
loop_
_entity.id
_entity.type
_entity.pdbx_description
1 polymer ?
#
loop_
_entity_poly.entity_id
_entity_poly.type
_entity_poly.pdbx_seq_one_letter_code
_entity_poly.pdbx_strand_id
1 'polypeptide(L)'
;TEIVEKRTITETVSASGKIQPEVEVKISPDVSGEIVALLIKEGDRASKGDLLIKIKPDIYKSILERSKASVNTAKANLAKSKAQLMESDAKFNRNKRLYNQGAISLSEFEQIEATYKVTELNVESSQYAVSSAKASLNEAEENLDKTSIYAPVEGTISMLNVELGERVVGTGQMSGTELLRLADLSAMEVAVEVNENDIVRVHLNDTALIEVDAFLGEEFKGIVTEIANSANVSGVSADQVTNFEVKIRILDNTNFRPGMTASVEVETKLVKDVISVPIQAVTTRKDTAKNTD
;
A
#
# COMPACT_ATOMS: atom_id res chain seq x y z
N THR A 1 -16.59 -58.17 16.80
CA THR A 1 -15.14 -58.20 16.99
C THR A 1 -14.50 -57.62 15.74
N GLU A 2 -14.00 -56.44 15.81
CA GLU A 2 -13.14 -55.85 14.74
C GLU A 2 -11.69 -56.22 15.00
N ILE A 3 -10.98 -56.54 13.92
CA ILE A 3 -9.54 -56.83 14.01
C ILE A 3 -8.83 -55.47 14.06
N VAL A 4 -7.96 -55.37 15.06
CA VAL A 4 -7.14 -54.17 15.27
C VAL A 4 -6.05 -54.13 14.19
N GLU A 5 -6.11 -53.16 13.30
CA GLU A 5 -5.14 -52.99 12.22
C GLU A 5 -4.28 -51.76 12.46
N LYS A 6 -3.06 -51.82 11.98
CA LYS A 6 -2.20 -50.65 11.90
C LYS A 6 -2.69 -49.69 10.79
N ARG A 7 -2.99 -48.46 11.18
CA ARG A 7 -3.44 -47.43 10.23
C ARG A 7 -2.55 -46.19 10.35
N THR A 8 -2.50 -45.45 9.29
CA THR A 8 -1.92 -44.08 9.31
C THR A 8 -3.02 -43.15 9.78
N ILE A 9 -2.76 -42.34 10.79
CA ILE A 9 -3.69 -41.35 11.30
C ILE A 9 -3.10 -39.96 11.01
N THR A 10 -3.86 -39.12 10.35
CA THR A 10 -3.53 -37.71 10.13
C THR A 10 -4.32 -36.88 11.14
N GLU A 11 -3.64 -36.03 11.87
CA GLU A 11 -4.28 -35.01 12.69
C GLU A 11 -4.56 -33.81 11.78
N THR A 12 -5.81 -33.35 11.73
CA THR A 12 -6.22 -32.21 10.90
C THR A 12 -6.77 -31.09 11.75
N VAL A 13 -6.53 -29.85 11.32
CA VAL A 13 -7.15 -28.64 11.85
C VAL A 13 -8.07 -28.10 10.77
N SER A 14 -9.38 -28.06 11.07
CA SER A 14 -10.39 -27.55 10.14
C SER A 14 -10.61 -26.04 10.39
N ALA A 15 -10.61 -25.27 9.32
CA ALA A 15 -10.89 -23.83 9.34
C ALA A 15 -11.68 -23.43 8.08
N SER A 16 -12.41 -22.33 8.17
CA SER A 16 -13.11 -21.76 7.02
C SER A 16 -12.57 -20.37 6.71
N GLY A 17 -12.62 -20.00 5.44
CA GLY A 17 -12.10 -18.73 4.99
C GLY A 17 -12.56 -18.32 3.60
N LYS A 18 -11.88 -17.32 3.05
CA LYS A 18 -12.18 -16.80 1.71
C LYS A 18 -10.98 -16.93 0.80
N ILE A 19 -11.27 -17.23 -0.46
CA ILE A 19 -10.30 -17.23 -1.53
C ILE A 19 -10.01 -15.78 -1.91
N GLN A 20 -8.73 -15.44 -1.96
CA GLN A 20 -8.24 -14.13 -2.38
C GLN A 20 -6.99 -14.28 -3.25
N PRO A 21 -6.67 -13.28 -4.08
CA PRO A 21 -5.40 -13.29 -4.81
C PRO A 21 -4.23 -13.09 -3.82
N GLU A 22 -3.09 -13.73 -4.11
CA GLU A 22 -1.87 -13.56 -3.30
C GLU A 22 -1.36 -12.11 -3.34
N VAL A 23 -1.55 -11.43 -4.48
CA VAL A 23 -1.19 -10.02 -4.66
C VAL A 23 -2.42 -9.23 -5.09
N GLU A 24 -2.89 -8.34 -4.24
CA GLU A 24 -3.96 -7.39 -4.53
C GLU A 24 -3.51 -5.97 -4.19
N VAL A 25 -3.68 -5.05 -5.14
CA VAL A 25 -3.37 -3.63 -4.95
C VAL A 25 -4.65 -2.81 -5.02
N LYS A 26 -5.00 -2.14 -3.92
CA LYS A 26 -6.09 -1.18 -3.86
C LYS A 26 -5.62 0.16 -4.42
N ILE A 27 -6.34 0.69 -5.39
CA ILE A 27 -6.02 1.96 -6.03
C ILE A 27 -7.01 3.01 -5.58
N SER A 28 -6.48 4.06 -4.96
CA SER A 28 -7.22 5.25 -4.53
C SER A 28 -6.59 6.50 -5.16
N PRO A 29 -7.35 7.56 -5.43
CA PRO A 29 -6.80 8.77 -6.02
C PRO A 29 -6.05 9.59 -4.97
N ASP A 30 -4.96 10.24 -5.35
CA ASP A 30 -4.27 11.21 -4.51
C ASP A 30 -4.98 12.57 -4.51
N VAL A 31 -5.70 12.88 -5.58
CA VAL A 31 -6.35 14.17 -5.81
C VAL A 31 -7.85 14.00 -5.99
N SER A 32 -8.62 15.00 -5.55
CA SER A 32 -10.07 14.98 -5.62
C SER A 32 -10.58 15.56 -6.94
N GLY A 33 -11.67 15.01 -7.47
CA GLY A 33 -12.30 15.56 -8.68
C GLY A 33 -13.36 14.64 -9.28
N GLU A 34 -13.88 15.01 -10.43
CA GLU A 34 -14.86 14.26 -11.22
C GLU A 34 -14.13 13.33 -12.20
N ILE A 35 -14.57 12.09 -12.33
CA ILE A 35 -14.04 11.13 -13.29
C ILE A 35 -14.55 11.50 -14.68
N VAL A 36 -13.63 11.88 -15.58
CA VAL A 36 -13.96 12.27 -16.96
C VAL A 36 -13.66 11.18 -17.98
N ALA A 37 -12.85 10.20 -17.62
CA ALA A 37 -12.63 9.01 -18.44
C ALA A 37 -12.41 7.79 -17.54
N LEU A 38 -13.09 6.70 -17.88
CA LEU A 38 -12.95 5.38 -17.30
C LEU A 38 -12.68 4.43 -18.46
N LEU A 39 -11.42 3.99 -18.60
CA LEU A 39 -10.94 3.25 -19.75
C LEU A 39 -10.96 1.73 -19.57
N ILE A 40 -11.45 1.29 -18.42
CA ILE A 40 -11.41 -0.09 -17.97
C ILE A 40 -12.76 -0.54 -17.45
N LYS A 41 -12.95 -1.86 -17.42
CA LYS A 41 -14.10 -2.54 -16.81
C LYS A 41 -13.62 -3.60 -15.84
N GLU A 42 -14.51 -4.03 -14.96
CA GLU A 42 -14.26 -5.19 -14.11
C GLU A 42 -13.99 -6.45 -14.95
N GLY A 43 -12.93 -7.17 -14.63
CA GLY A 43 -12.45 -8.32 -15.39
C GLY A 43 -11.42 -8.01 -16.48
N ASP A 44 -11.18 -6.75 -16.83
CA ASP A 44 -10.17 -6.37 -17.82
C ASP A 44 -8.75 -6.60 -17.28
N ARG A 45 -7.83 -6.96 -18.18
CA ARG A 45 -6.40 -7.05 -17.89
C ARG A 45 -5.75 -5.67 -18.09
N ALA A 46 -4.91 -5.27 -17.14
CA ALA A 46 -4.12 -4.05 -17.23
C ALA A 46 -2.63 -4.39 -17.09
N SER A 47 -1.81 -3.81 -17.95
CA SER A 47 -0.34 -3.87 -17.84
C SER A 47 0.17 -2.71 -16.99
N LYS A 48 1.33 -2.88 -16.38
CA LYS A 48 1.97 -1.80 -15.63
C LYS A 48 2.17 -0.56 -16.51
N GLY A 49 1.64 0.58 -16.05
CA GLY A 49 1.72 1.87 -16.76
C GLY A 49 0.52 2.17 -17.67
N ASP A 50 -0.46 1.28 -17.79
CA ASP A 50 -1.69 1.55 -18.51
C ASP A 50 -2.53 2.61 -17.78
N LEU A 51 -3.11 3.54 -18.54
CA LEU A 51 -4.01 4.56 -18.01
C LEU A 51 -5.37 3.94 -17.72
N LEU A 52 -5.76 3.93 -16.45
CA LEU A 52 -7.00 3.33 -15.97
C LEU A 52 -8.14 4.34 -15.88
N ILE A 53 -7.89 5.44 -15.17
CA ILE A 53 -8.89 6.47 -14.85
C ILE A 53 -8.29 7.85 -15.04
N LYS A 54 -9.11 8.79 -15.51
CA LYS A 54 -8.73 10.20 -15.62
C LYS A 54 -9.70 11.07 -14.84
N ILE A 55 -9.17 11.84 -13.91
CA ILE A 55 -9.87 12.87 -13.14
C ILE A 55 -9.80 14.19 -13.93
N LYS A 56 -10.83 15.02 -13.81
CA LYS A 56 -10.95 16.32 -14.48
C LYS A 56 -9.77 17.25 -14.14
N PRO A 57 -8.91 17.60 -15.09
CA PRO A 57 -7.65 18.29 -14.82
C PRO A 57 -7.76 19.82 -14.79
N ASP A 58 -8.93 20.42 -15.06
CA ASP A 58 -9.05 21.87 -15.37
C ASP A 58 -8.58 22.76 -14.22
N ILE A 59 -8.93 22.40 -12.98
CA ILE A 59 -8.50 23.14 -11.78
C ILE A 59 -6.97 23.02 -11.61
N TYR A 60 -6.42 21.83 -11.77
CA TYR A 60 -4.98 21.56 -11.64
C TYR A 60 -4.17 22.27 -12.73
N LYS A 61 -4.67 22.30 -13.96
CA LYS A 61 -4.09 23.10 -15.07
C LYS A 61 -4.06 24.59 -14.73
N SER A 62 -5.13 25.12 -14.16
CA SER A 62 -5.20 26.54 -13.76
C SER A 62 -4.21 26.85 -12.62
N ILE A 63 -4.04 25.95 -11.67
CA ILE A 63 -3.05 26.07 -10.59
C ILE A 63 -1.63 26.03 -11.17
N LEU A 64 -1.35 25.12 -12.08
CA LEU A 64 -0.07 25.00 -12.78
C LEU A 64 0.30 26.29 -13.50
N GLU A 65 -0.62 26.87 -14.29
CA GLU A 65 -0.37 28.12 -15.02
C GLU A 65 -0.12 29.29 -14.06
N ARG A 66 -0.82 29.35 -12.93
CA ARG A 66 -0.57 30.35 -11.86
C ARG A 66 0.82 30.18 -11.25
N SER A 67 1.24 28.95 -10.97
CA SER A 67 2.57 28.65 -10.42
C SER A 67 3.68 29.00 -11.42
N LYS A 68 3.49 28.74 -12.72
CA LYS A 68 4.40 29.17 -13.79
C LYS A 68 4.55 30.70 -13.82
N ALA A 69 3.44 31.42 -13.72
CA ALA A 69 3.47 32.89 -13.68
C ALA A 69 4.22 33.41 -12.44
N SER A 70 4.06 32.77 -11.28
CA SER A 70 4.81 33.09 -10.05
C SER A 70 6.32 32.91 -10.21
N VAL A 71 6.76 31.82 -10.84
CA VAL A 71 8.19 31.58 -11.16
C VAL A 71 8.73 32.69 -12.08
N ASN A 72 7.96 33.11 -13.10
CA ASN A 72 8.37 34.16 -14.00
C ASN A 72 8.50 35.51 -13.27
N THR A 73 7.59 35.83 -12.36
CA THR A 73 7.67 37.03 -11.50
C THR A 73 8.92 36.97 -10.60
N ALA A 74 9.19 35.84 -9.95
CA ALA A 74 10.39 35.67 -9.12
C ALA A 74 11.69 35.81 -9.94
N LYS A 75 11.73 35.25 -11.17
CA LYS A 75 12.87 35.42 -12.10
C LYS A 75 13.06 36.89 -12.53
N ALA A 76 11.99 37.62 -12.77
CA ALA A 76 12.06 39.03 -13.11
C ALA A 76 12.63 39.87 -11.93
N ASN A 77 12.20 39.58 -10.70
CA ASN A 77 12.72 40.18 -9.48
C ASN A 77 14.22 39.87 -9.29
N LEU A 78 14.63 38.63 -9.51
CA LEU A 78 16.05 38.25 -9.47
C LEU A 78 16.87 39.03 -10.54
N ALA A 79 16.35 39.16 -11.74
CA ALA A 79 17.02 39.94 -12.81
C ALA A 79 17.18 41.42 -12.39
N LYS A 80 16.15 42.01 -11.77
CA LYS A 80 16.21 43.36 -11.21
C LYS A 80 17.28 43.48 -10.12
N SER A 81 17.31 42.54 -9.16
CA SER A 81 18.31 42.55 -8.08
C SER A 81 19.74 42.37 -8.64
N LYS A 82 19.93 41.52 -9.65
CA LYS A 82 21.23 41.38 -10.33
C LYS A 82 21.67 42.69 -11.03
N ALA A 83 20.76 43.40 -11.67
CA ALA A 83 21.08 44.70 -12.28
C ALA A 83 21.48 45.75 -11.24
N GLN A 84 20.80 45.79 -10.06
CA GLN A 84 21.17 46.66 -8.93
C GLN A 84 22.53 46.29 -8.37
N LEU A 85 22.86 44.98 -8.28
CA LEU A 85 24.18 44.52 -7.83
C LEU A 85 25.27 44.98 -8.81
N MET A 86 25.06 44.88 -10.11
CA MET A 86 26.03 45.36 -11.12
C MET A 86 26.32 46.86 -10.98
N GLU A 87 25.29 47.66 -10.71
CA GLU A 87 25.44 49.09 -10.45
C GLU A 87 26.26 49.33 -9.17
N SER A 88 25.91 48.64 -8.07
CA SER A 88 26.57 48.78 -6.79
C SER A 88 28.03 48.28 -6.84
N ASP A 89 28.30 47.20 -7.54
CA ASP A 89 29.65 46.66 -7.79
C ASP A 89 30.52 47.67 -8.55
N ALA A 90 29.99 48.27 -9.59
CA ALA A 90 30.72 49.32 -10.35
C ALA A 90 31.03 50.57 -9.46
N LYS A 91 30.11 50.94 -8.57
CA LYS A 91 30.33 52.01 -7.59
C LYS A 91 31.40 51.61 -6.59
N PHE A 92 31.31 50.43 -6.00
CA PHE A 92 32.26 49.90 -5.03
C PHE A 92 33.68 49.84 -5.61
N ASN A 93 33.85 49.24 -6.77
CA ASN A 93 35.16 49.11 -7.45
C ASN A 93 35.79 50.47 -7.80
N ARG A 94 34.99 51.48 -8.19
CA ARG A 94 35.44 52.83 -8.42
C ARG A 94 35.92 53.51 -7.12
N ASN A 95 35.12 53.45 -6.08
CA ASN A 95 35.45 54.12 -4.79
C ASN A 95 36.59 53.37 -4.05
N LYS A 96 36.74 52.08 -4.20
CA LYS A 96 37.89 51.32 -3.71
C LYS A 96 39.20 51.85 -4.28
N ARG A 97 39.22 52.22 -5.58
CA ARG A 97 40.40 52.85 -6.20
C ARG A 97 40.65 54.24 -5.65
N LEU A 98 39.60 55.07 -5.45
CA LEU A 98 39.72 56.42 -4.88
C LEU A 98 40.19 56.37 -3.42
N TYR A 99 39.72 55.44 -2.63
CA TYR A 99 40.17 55.22 -1.28
C TYR A 99 41.66 54.85 -1.23
N ASN A 100 42.11 53.96 -2.05
CA ASN A 100 43.51 53.56 -2.18
C ASN A 100 44.42 54.70 -2.60
N GLN A 101 43.88 55.74 -3.27
CA GLN A 101 44.55 56.97 -3.69
C GLN A 101 44.48 58.10 -2.61
N GLY A 102 43.79 57.82 -1.47
CA GLY A 102 43.58 58.79 -0.41
C GLY A 102 42.58 59.93 -0.76
N ALA A 103 41.77 59.74 -1.78
CA ALA A 103 40.82 60.73 -2.30
C ALA A 103 39.45 60.72 -1.57
N ILE A 104 39.12 59.72 -0.78
CA ILE A 104 37.90 59.64 0.04
C ILE A 104 38.23 59.12 1.45
N SER A 105 37.33 59.41 2.43
CA SER A 105 37.51 59.00 3.81
C SER A 105 37.17 57.50 4.00
N LEU A 106 37.69 56.90 5.09
CA LEU A 106 37.35 55.52 5.48
C LEU A 106 35.85 55.34 5.68
N SER A 107 35.21 56.29 6.41
CA SER A 107 33.77 56.23 6.67
C SER A 107 32.92 56.24 5.43
N GLU A 108 33.31 57.00 4.38
CA GLU A 108 32.63 57.05 3.10
C GLU A 108 32.80 55.71 2.33
N PHE A 109 34.00 55.13 2.38
CA PHE A 109 34.27 53.82 1.77
C PHE A 109 33.48 52.70 2.47
N GLU A 110 33.47 52.65 3.81
CA GLU A 110 32.69 51.67 4.58
C GLU A 110 31.18 51.74 4.28
N GLN A 111 30.62 52.95 4.09
CA GLN A 111 29.20 53.09 3.70
C GLN A 111 28.91 52.50 2.31
N ILE A 112 29.84 52.66 1.36
CA ILE A 112 29.70 52.08 0.02
C ILE A 112 29.86 50.59 0.04
N GLU A 113 30.79 50.04 0.83
CA GLU A 113 30.99 48.61 1.03
C GLU A 113 29.76 47.98 1.68
N ALA A 114 29.18 48.58 2.70
CA ALA A 114 27.93 48.12 3.32
C ALA A 114 26.77 48.09 2.31
N THR A 115 26.65 49.13 1.45
CA THR A 115 25.63 49.16 0.39
C THR A 115 25.83 48.06 -0.61
N TYR A 116 27.05 47.81 -1.05
CA TYR A 116 27.40 46.71 -1.95
C TYR A 116 27.00 45.35 -1.32
N LYS A 117 27.36 45.12 -0.05
CA LYS A 117 27.05 43.89 0.67
C LYS A 117 25.55 43.66 0.81
N VAL A 118 24.76 44.70 1.07
CA VAL A 118 23.29 44.64 1.11
C VAL A 118 22.72 44.24 -0.26
N THR A 119 23.24 44.80 -1.35
CA THR A 119 22.76 44.44 -2.69
C THR A 119 23.16 43.03 -3.11
N GLU A 120 24.32 42.53 -2.67
CA GLU A 120 24.73 41.12 -2.84
C GLU A 120 23.76 40.17 -2.13
N LEU A 121 23.44 40.43 -0.86
CA LEU A 121 22.47 39.63 -0.09
C LEU A 121 21.04 39.70 -0.68
N ASN A 122 20.65 40.82 -1.28
CA ASN A 122 19.37 40.94 -1.97
C ASN A 122 19.29 40.05 -3.20
N VAL A 123 20.39 39.84 -3.92
CA VAL A 123 20.44 38.88 -5.05
C VAL A 123 20.28 37.45 -4.51
N GLU A 124 20.99 37.09 -3.44
CA GLU A 124 20.87 35.79 -2.82
C GLU A 124 19.44 35.54 -2.33
N SER A 125 18.82 36.47 -1.63
CA SER A 125 17.42 36.40 -1.19
C SER A 125 16.46 36.20 -2.38
N SER A 126 16.67 36.96 -3.47
CA SER A 126 15.85 36.81 -4.70
C SER A 126 16.06 35.46 -5.38
N GLN A 127 17.24 34.86 -5.25
CA GLN A 127 17.54 33.52 -5.76
C GLN A 127 16.81 32.44 -4.97
N TYR A 128 16.74 32.57 -3.64
CA TYR A 128 15.92 31.68 -2.81
C TYR A 128 14.42 31.82 -3.11
N ALA A 129 13.94 33.04 -3.41
CA ALA A 129 12.56 33.26 -3.83
C ALA A 129 12.24 32.54 -5.15
N VAL A 130 13.18 32.50 -6.11
CA VAL A 130 13.03 31.70 -7.34
C VAL A 130 12.99 30.20 -7.05
N SER A 131 13.84 29.73 -6.12
CA SER A 131 13.86 28.32 -5.71
C SER A 131 12.53 27.90 -5.08
N SER A 132 12.00 28.73 -4.18
CA SER A 132 10.70 28.52 -3.54
C SER A 132 9.55 28.48 -4.56
N ALA A 133 9.52 29.44 -5.50
CA ALA A 133 8.51 29.46 -6.55
C ALA A 133 8.59 28.24 -7.48
N LYS A 134 9.80 27.73 -7.76
CA LYS A 134 9.99 26.49 -8.53
C LYS A 134 9.49 25.26 -7.77
N ALA A 135 9.70 25.19 -6.45
CA ALA A 135 9.17 24.11 -5.63
C ALA A 135 7.64 24.05 -5.71
N SER A 136 6.97 25.21 -5.60
CA SER A 136 5.51 25.30 -5.77
C SER A 136 5.04 24.95 -7.20
N LEU A 137 5.86 25.21 -8.22
CA LEU A 137 5.58 24.79 -9.58
C LEU A 137 5.63 23.26 -9.71
N ASN A 138 6.68 22.62 -9.19
CA ASN A 138 6.82 21.16 -9.22
C ASN A 138 5.64 20.48 -8.50
N GLU A 139 5.22 21.01 -7.35
CA GLU A 139 4.04 20.51 -6.62
C GLU A 139 2.77 20.60 -7.51
N ALA A 140 2.59 21.70 -8.24
CA ALA A 140 1.45 21.86 -9.14
C ALA A 140 1.52 20.91 -10.35
N GLU A 141 2.71 20.60 -10.85
CA GLU A 141 2.95 19.62 -11.91
C GLU A 141 2.61 18.21 -11.43
N GLU A 142 3.13 17.81 -10.25
CA GLU A 142 2.83 16.52 -9.64
C GLU A 142 1.33 16.32 -9.39
N ASN A 143 0.64 17.36 -8.89
CA ASN A 143 -0.80 17.28 -8.65
C ASN A 143 -1.61 17.18 -9.96
N LEU A 144 -1.13 17.76 -11.06
CA LEU A 144 -1.73 17.57 -12.38
C LEU A 144 -1.50 16.14 -12.88
N ASP A 145 -0.29 15.59 -12.73
CA ASP A 145 0.02 14.22 -13.14
C ASP A 145 -0.82 13.20 -12.38
N LYS A 146 -1.05 13.44 -11.08
CA LYS A 146 -1.93 12.63 -10.21
C LYS A 146 -3.41 12.62 -10.63
N THR A 147 -3.83 13.50 -11.55
CA THR A 147 -5.17 13.40 -12.16
C THR A 147 -5.31 12.25 -13.15
N SER A 148 -4.21 11.66 -13.60
CA SER A 148 -4.18 10.49 -14.46
C SER A 148 -3.69 9.29 -13.64
N ILE A 149 -4.55 8.30 -13.46
CA ILE A 149 -4.29 7.14 -12.60
C ILE A 149 -3.86 5.97 -13.48
N TYR A 150 -2.65 5.49 -13.23
CA TYR A 150 -2.02 4.41 -13.98
C TYR A 150 -1.93 3.13 -13.13
N ALA A 151 -1.88 1.98 -13.79
CA ALA A 151 -1.65 0.69 -13.15
C ALA A 151 -0.21 0.61 -12.58
N PRO A 152 -0.04 0.41 -11.25
CA PRO A 152 1.28 0.28 -10.64
C PRO A 152 1.95 -1.08 -10.90
N VAL A 153 1.14 -2.09 -11.12
CA VAL A 153 1.55 -3.48 -11.40
C VAL A 153 0.69 -4.04 -12.55
N GLU A 154 1.12 -5.13 -13.13
CA GLU A 154 0.31 -5.93 -14.06
C GLU A 154 -0.71 -6.75 -13.27
N GLY A 155 -1.93 -6.91 -13.80
CA GLY A 155 -2.98 -7.69 -13.15
C GLY A 155 -4.33 -7.59 -13.85
N THR A 156 -5.35 -8.18 -13.23
CA THR A 156 -6.75 -8.11 -13.66
C THR A 156 -7.52 -7.23 -12.66
N ILE A 157 -8.47 -6.44 -13.13
CA ILE A 157 -9.33 -5.63 -12.29
C ILE A 157 -10.34 -6.54 -11.61
N SER A 158 -10.12 -6.78 -10.32
CA SER A 158 -10.97 -7.66 -9.51
C SER A 158 -12.23 -6.97 -9.00
N MET A 159 -12.18 -5.64 -8.84
CA MET A 159 -13.30 -4.83 -8.38
C MET A 159 -13.18 -3.41 -8.91
N LEU A 160 -14.31 -2.82 -9.31
CA LEU A 160 -14.42 -1.43 -9.76
C LEU A 160 -15.55 -0.74 -8.97
N ASN A 161 -15.20 0.22 -8.13
CA ASN A 161 -16.13 0.86 -7.16
C ASN A 161 -16.64 2.22 -7.63
N VAL A 162 -16.30 2.66 -8.85
CA VAL A 162 -16.61 4.01 -9.33
C VAL A 162 -17.16 4.00 -10.74
N GLU A 163 -17.92 5.03 -11.08
CA GLU A 163 -18.55 5.22 -12.37
C GLU A 163 -18.07 6.51 -13.06
N LEU A 164 -18.26 6.57 -14.39
CA LEU A 164 -17.97 7.78 -15.18
C LEU A 164 -18.87 8.94 -14.73
N GLY A 165 -18.27 10.11 -14.46
CA GLY A 165 -18.95 11.29 -13.95
C GLY A 165 -19.07 11.36 -12.43
N GLU A 166 -18.67 10.32 -11.72
CA GLU A 166 -18.65 10.31 -10.25
C GLU A 166 -17.56 11.23 -9.71
N ARG A 167 -17.82 11.79 -8.50
CA ARG A 167 -16.86 12.65 -7.82
C ARG A 167 -16.15 11.87 -6.70
N VAL A 168 -14.82 11.82 -6.82
CA VAL A 168 -13.97 11.08 -5.88
C VAL A 168 -13.16 12.02 -4.99
N VAL A 169 -12.80 11.52 -3.81
CA VAL A 169 -12.02 12.24 -2.80
C VAL A 169 -10.62 11.64 -2.73
N GLY A 170 -9.60 12.50 -2.81
CA GLY A 170 -8.20 12.08 -2.72
C GLY A 170 -7.77 11.77 -1.29
N THR A 171 -6.72 10.94 -1.17
CA THR A 171 -6.17 10.47 0.11
C THR A 171 -5.43 11.55 0.91
N GLY A 172 -5.17 12.72 0.33
CA GLY A 172 -4.35 13.78 0.95
C GLY A 172 -4.91 14.41 2.23
N GLN A 173 -6.20 14.27 2.54
CA GLN A 173 -6.84 14.88 3.71
C GLN A 173 -7.77 13.95 4.50
N MET A 174 -8.21 12.85 3.92
CA MET A 174 -9.13 11.86 4.52
C MET A 174 -8.84 10.47 3.95
N SER A 175 -9.53 9.44 4.48
CA SER A 175 -9.58 8.13 3.82
C SER A 175 -10.11 8.30 2.40
N GLY A 176 -9.24 8.16 1.39
CA GLY A 176 -9.62 8.34 -0.01
C GLY A 176 -10.69 7.34 -0.47
N THR A 177 -11.39 7.68 -1.53
CA THR A 177 -12.33 6.76 -2.19
C THR A 177 -11.53 5.62 -2.82
N GLU A 178 -11.81 4.36 -2.49
CA GLU A 178 -11.24 3.22 -3.20
C GLU A 178 -11.87 3.16 -4.61
N LEU A 179 -11.05 3.32 -5.65
CA LEU A 179 -11.52 3.34 -7.04
C LEU A 179 -11.69 1.95 -7.61
N LEU A 180 -10.65 1.14 -7.47
CA LEU A 180 -10.60 -0.20 -8.02
C LEU A 180 -9.55 -1.05 -7.29
N ARG A 181 -9.62 -2.36 -7.51
CA ARG A 181 -8.60 -3.31 -7.09
C ARG A 181 -7.99 -3.98 -8.31
N LEU A 182 -6.68 -4.04 -8.30
CA LEU A 182 -5.89 -4.75 -9.30
C LEU A 182 -5.27 -5.98 -8.65
N ALA A 183 -5.52 -7.16 -9.19
CA ALA A 183 -5.13 -8.42 -8.60
C ALA A 183 -4.45 -9.35 -9.62
N ASP A 184 -3.48 -10.12 -9.16
CA ASP A 184 -2.95 -11.23 -9.94
C ASP A 184 -3.79 -12.48 -9.65
N LEU A 185 -4.64 -12.85 -10.62
CA LEU A 185 -5.51 -14.02 -10.50
C LEU A 185 -4.81 -15.34 -10.84
N SER A 186 -3.53 -15.31 -11.20
CA SER A 186 -2.77 -16.53 -11.49
C SER A 186 -2.29 -17.24 -10.21
N ALA A 187 -2.16 -16.52 -9.11
CA ALA A 187 -1.75 -17.01 -7.80
C ALA A 187 -2.85 -16.70 -6.78
N MET A 188 -3.57 -17.73 -6.35
CA MET A 188 -4.66 -17.60 -5.40
C MET A 188 -4.30 -18.27 -4.07
N GLU A 189 -4.77 -17.67 -2.97
CA GLU A 189 -4.64 -18.20 -1.62
C GLU A 189 -5.99 -18.22 -0.91
N VAL A 190 -6.12 -19.08 0.09
CA VAL A 190 -7.24 -19.05 1.03
C VAL A 190 -6.76 -18.41 2.33
N ALA A 191 -7.40 -17.34 2.74
CA ALA A 191 -7.20 -16.75 4.07
C ALA A 191 -8.23 -17.36 5.03
N VAL A 192 -7.77 -18.21 5.93
CA VAL A 192 -8.62 -18.90 6.93
C VAL A 192 -8.38 -18.36 8.33
N GLU A 193 -9.41 -18.39 9.15
CA GLU A 193 -9.33 -18.03 10.57
C GLU A 193 -9.23 -19.29 11.42
N VAL A 194 -8.08 -19.50 12.07
CA VAL A 194 -7.79 -20.64 12.94
C VAL A 194 -7.87 -20.18 14.39
N ASN A 195 -8.54 -21.00 15.24
CA ASN A 195 -8.68 -20.72 16.67
C ASN A 195 -7.33 -20.80 17.41
N GLU A 196 -7.19 -20.03 18.50
CA GLU A 196 -5.98 -19.99 19.35
C GLU A 196 -5.55 -21.37 19.86
N ASN A 197 -6.48 -22.27 20.14
CA ASN A 197 -6.16 -23.61 20.64
C ASN A 197 -5.54 -24.52 19.56
N ASP A 198 -5.83 -24.24 18.28
CA ASP A 198 -5.44 -25.09 17.16
C ASP A 198 -4.24 -24.52 16.41
N ILE A 199 -4.02 -23.19 16.45
CA ILE A 199 -2.92 -22.53 15.74
C ILE A 199 -1.53 -23.05 16.14
N VAL A 200 -1.37 -23.50 17.40
CA VAL A 200 -0.10 -24.05 17.91
C VAL A 200 0.34 -25.31 17.16
N ARG A 201 -0.59 -26.00 16.51
CA ARG A 201 -0.35 -27.24 15.76
C ARG A 201 -0.03 -26.98 14.31
N VAL A 202 -0.41 -25.81 13.77
CA VAL A 202 -0.22 -25.45 12.37
C VAL A 202 1.19 -24.89 12.16
N HIS A 203 1.89 -25.39 11.16
CA HIS A 203 3.24 -24.97 10.83
C HIS A 203 3.35 -24.51 9.37
N LEU A 204 4.36 -23.71 9.08
CA LEU A 204 4.68 -23.32 7.71
C LEU A 204 5.03 -24.56 6.88
N ASN A 205 4.54 -24.60 5.65
CA ASN A 205 4.63 -25.69 4.69
C ASN A 205 3.81 -26.94 5.03
N ASP A 206 2.89 -26.88 6.00
CA ASP A 206 1.92 -27.95 6.17
C ASP A 206 1.03 -28.04 4.93
N THR A 207 0.70 -29.27 4.54
CA THR A 207 -0.26 -29.54 3.44
C THR A 207 -1.66 -29.28 3.92
N ALA A 208 -2.50 -28.76 3.02
CA ALA A 208 -3.90 -28.51 3.30
C ALA A 208 -4.77 -29.04 2.15
N LEU A 209 -5.90 -29.64 2.52
CA LEU A 209 -6.98 -29.97 1.60
C LEU A 209 -8.00 -28.85 1.66
N ILE A 210 -8.35 -28.32 0.48
CA ILE A 210 -9.23 -27.17 0.31
C ILE A 210 -10.48 -27.65 -0.42
N GLU A 211 -11.62 -27.48 0.17
CA GLU A 211 -12.94 -27.71 -0.42
C GLU A 211 -13.60 -26.34 -0.64
N VAL A 212 -13.93 -26.04 -1.88
CA VAL A 212 -14.55 -24.75 -2.25
C VAL A 212 -16.04 -24.96 -2.44
N ASP A 213 -16.88 -24.16 -1.76
CA ASP A 213 -18.35 -24.33 -1.79
C ASP A 213 -18.94 -24.27 -3.21
N ALA A 214 -18.27 -23.56 -4.11
CA ALA A 214 -18.69 -23.43 -5.51
C ALA A 214 -18.38 -24.67 -6.37
N PHE A 215 -17.46 -25.56 -5.93
CA PHE A 215 -16.99 -26.75 -6.63
C PHE A 215 -17.26 -27.99 -5.79
N LEU A 216 -18.54 -28.35 -5.65
CA LEU A 216 -18.98 -29.45 -4.80
C LEU A 216 -18.32 -30.79 -5.20
N GLY A 217 -17.62 -31.40 -4.25
CA GLY A 217 -16.98 -32.72 -4.43
C GLY A 217 -15.60 -32.68 -5.09
N GLU A 218 -15.02 -31.49 -5.27
CA GLU A 218 -13.63 -31.33 -5.72
C GLU A 218 -12.77 -30.87 -4.54
N GLU A 219 -11.68 -31.59 -4.30
CA GLU A 219 -10.67 -31.27 -3.28
C GLU A 219 -9.43 -30.70 -3.99
N PHE A 220 -8.99 -29.54 -3.54
CA PHE A 220 -7.79 -28.86 -4.05
C PHE A 220 -6.69 -28.95 -3.01
N LYS A 221 -5.44 -29.02 -3.49
CA LYS A 221 -4.27 -29.06 -2.60
C LYS A 221 -3.72 -27.66 -2.38
N GLY A 222 -3.35 -27.38 -1.13
CA GLY A 222 -2.68 -26.14 -0.75
C GLY A 222 -1.50 -26.38 0.19
N ILE A 223 -0.72 -25.32 0.38
CA ILE A 223 0.39 -25.30 1.31
C ILE A 223 0.28 -24.03 2.17
N VAL A 224 0.47 -24.17 3.48
CA VAL A 224 0.53 -23.04 4.40
C VAL A 224 1.76 -22.18 4.10
N THR A 225 1.53 -20.92 3.69
CA THR A 225 2.60 -19.97 3.33
C THR A 225 2.85 -18.93 4.40
N GLU A 226 1.81 -18.54 5.14
CA GLU A 226 1.92 -17.49 6.17
C GLU A 226 1.00 -17.80 7.35
N ILE A 227 1.48 -17.51 8.56
CA ILE A 227 0.71 -17.59 9.80
C ILE A 227 0.84 -16.23 10.48
N ALA A 228 -0.28 -15.54 10.71
CA ALA A 228 -0.28 -14.21 11.33
C ALA A 228 0.24 -14.30 12.79
N ASN A 229 1.14 -13.39 13.13
CA ASN A 229 1.70 -13.30 14.49
C ASN A 229 0.77 -12.55 15.47
N SER A 230 -0.25 -11.88 14.96
CA SER A 230 -1.23 -11.15 15.77
C SER A 230 -2.62 -11.72 15.57
N ALA A 231 -3.35 -11.85 16.68
CA ALA A 231 -4.72 -12.31 16.64
C ALA A 231 -5.66 -11.21 16.15
N ASN A 232 -6.62 -11.58 15.32
CA ASN A 232 -7.78 -10.77 15.01
C ASN A 232 -8.80 -10.94 16.13
N VAL A 233 -8.96 -9.88 16.93
CA VAL A 233 -9.92 -9.88 18.03
C VAL A 233 -11.22 -9.26 17.52
N SER A 234 -12.19 -10.08 17.16
CA SER A 234 -13.50 -9.63 16.73
C SER A 234 -14.49 -9.69 17.89
N GLY A 235 -15.01 -8.54 18.33
CA GLY A 235 -16.10 -8.43 19.28
C GLY A 235 -15.84 -7.55 20.50
N VAL A 236 -16.90 -6.88 20.97
CA VAL A 236 -16.90 -5.98 22.15
C VAL A 236 -17.57 -6.66 23.35
N SER A 237 -17.62 -7.99 23.43
CA SER A 237 -18.34 -8.75 24.45
C SER A 237 -17.45 -9.81 25.13
N ALA A 238 -17.90 -10.29 26.27
CA ALA A 238 -17.19 -11.24 27.13
C ALA A 238 -16.90 -12.64 26.52
N ASP A 239 -17.43 -12.95 25.34
CA ASP A 239 -17.15 -14.15 24.55
C ASP A 239 -16.24 -13.79 23.34
N GLN A 240 -15.05 -13.31 23.65
CA GLN A 240 -14.06 -12.92 22.64
C GLN A 240 -13.38 -14.17 22.08
N VAL A 241 -13.68 -14.52 20.82
CA VAL A 241 -12.98 -15.60 20.12
C VAL A 241 -11.71 -15.02 19.52
N THR A 242 -10.57 -15.56 19.95
CA THR A 242 -9.26 -15.20 19.43
C THR A 242 -8.93 -16.09 18.24
N ASN A 243 -8.92 -15.52 17.04
CA ASN A 243 -8.57 -16.23 15.82
C ASN A 243 -7.28 -15.66 15.24
N PHE A 244 -6.49 -16.53 14.62
CA PHE A 244 -5.29 -16.18 13.87
C PHE A 244 -5.53 -16.43 12.38
N GLU A 245 -5.13 -15.48 11.55
CA GLU A 245 -5.21 -15.62 10.10
C GLU A 245 -4.08 -16.52 9.61
N VAL A 246 -4.44 -17.53 8.82
CA VAL A 246 -3.49 -18.43 8.14
C VAL A 246 -3.75 -18.35 6.65
N LYS A 247 -2.70 -18.09 5.86
CA LYS A 247 -2.78 -18.04 4.40
C LYS A 247 -2.25 -19.33 3.81
N ILE A 248 -3.02 -19.89 2.92
CA ILE A 248 -2.77 -21.20 2.31
C ILE A 248 -2.81 -21.01 0.80
N ARG A 249 -1.66 -21.11 0.13
CA ARG A 249 -1.56 -21.02 -1.32
C ARG A 249 -2.18 -22.25 -1.97
N ILE A 250 -3.04 -22.04 -2.95
CA ILE A 250 -3.63 -23.08 -3.77
C ILE A 250 -2.63 -23.49 -4.84
N LEU A 251 -2.38 -24.79 -4.99
CA LEU A 251 -1.43 -25.31 -5.97
C LEU A 251 -2.06 -25.57 -7.33
N ASP A 252 -3.37 -25.75 -7.36
CA ASP A 252 -4.13 -26.09 -8.56
C ASP A 252 -4.54 -24.85 -9.33
N ASN A 253 -4.32 -24.86 -10.65
CA ASN A 253 -4.70 -23.77 -11.57
C ASN A 253 -6.19 -23.89 -11.98
N THR A 254 -7.10 -23.59 -11.05
CA THR A 254 -8.53 -23.50 -11.35
C THR A 254 -8.94 -22.02 -11.38
N ASN A 255 -9.93 -21.67 -12.19
CA ASN A 255 -10.45 -20.31 -12.30
C ASN A 255 -11.27 -19.90 -11.05
N PHE A 256 -10.59 -19.74 -9.93
CA PHE A 256 -11.21 -19.22 -8.72
C PHE A 256 -11.51 -17.73 -8.87
N ARG A 257 -12.60 -17.29 -8.21
CA ARG A 257 -12.91 -15.87 -8.12
C ARG A 257 -12.65 -15.36 -6.71
N PRO A 258 -12.06 -14.17 -6.54
CA PRO A 258 -11.92 -13.54 -5.23
C PRO A 258 -13.27 -13.47 -4.50
N GLY A 259 -13.25 -13.77 -3.19
CA GLY A 259 -14.44 -13.76 -2.36
C GLY A 259 -15.21 -15.09 -2.25
N MET A 260 -14.83 -16.14 -3.01
CA MET A 260 -15.40 -17.48 -2.82
C MET A 260 -15.08 -18.00 -1.41
N THR A 261 -16.02 -18.71 -0.81
CA THR A 261 -15.85 -19.38 0.49
C THR A 261 -15.23 -20.75 0.29
N ALA A 262 -14.30 -21.10 1.17
CA ALA A 262 -13.67 -22.40 1.20
C ALA A 262 -13.54 -22.93 2.63
N SER A 263 -13.69 -24.23 2.77
CA SER A 263 -13.34 -24.99 3.98
C SER A 263 -11.98 -25.64 3.77
N VAL A 264 -11.12 -25.57 4.77
CA VAL A 264 -9.75 -26.07 4.68
C VAL A 264 -9.48 -27.02 5.83
N GLU A 265 -8.88 -28.16 5.51
CA GLU A 265 -8.33 -29.10 6.48
C GLU A 265 -6.79 -29.10 6.39
N VAL A 266 -6.13 -28.50 7.36
CA VAL A 266 -4.66 -28.48 7.44
C VAL A 266 -4.18 -29.76 8.09
N GLU A 267 -3.33 -30.51 7.40
CA GLU A 267 -2.70 -31.72 7.90
C GLU A 267 -1.49 -31.36 8.75
N THR A 268 -1.63 -31.43 10.09
CA THR A 268 -0.60 -30.98 11.03
C THR A 268 0.36 -32.08 11.48
N LYS A 269 -0.12 -33.31 11.62
CA LYS A 269 0.71 -34.42 12.08
C LYS A 269 0.29 -35.74 11.43
N LEU A 270 1.23 -36.39 10.80
CA LEU A 270 1.04 -37.71 10.20
C LEU A 270 1.73 -38.75 11.12
N VAL A 271 0.94 -39.69 11.68
CA VAL A 271 1.48 -40.80 12.48
C VAL A 271 1.21 -42.10 11.76
N LYS A 272 2.31 -42.75 11.29
CA LYS A 272 2.24 -43.99 10.52
C LYS A 272 2.27 -45.21 11.45
N ASP A 273 1.63 -46.31 11.03
CA ASP A 273 1.68 -47.61 11.68
C ASP A 273 1.20 -47.65 13.15
N VAL A 274 0.23 -46.81 13.50
CA VAL A 274 -0.37 -46.81 14.84
C VAL A 274 -1.53 -47.82 14.93
N ILE A 275 -1.63 -48.46 16.08
CA ILE A 275 -2.75 -49.34 16.40
C ILE A 275 -3.96 -48.46 16.71
N SER A 276 -4.98 -48.47 15.83
CA SER A 276 -6.21 -47.74 16.05
C SER A 276 -7.35 -48.66 16.51
N VAL A 277 -8.11 -48.18 17.48
CA VAL A 277 -9.36 -48.83 17.93
C VAL A 277 -10.50 -47.82 17.81
N PRO A 278 -11.70 -48.24 17.38
CA PRO A 278 -12.85 -47.32 17.33
C PRO A 278 -13.14 -46.75 18.71
N ILE A 279 -13.46 -45.48 18.80
CA ILE A 279 -13.74 -44.80 20.07
C ILE A 279 -14.86 -45.48 20.87
N GLN A 280 -15.80 -46.13 20.18
CA GLN A 280 -16.90 -46.91 20.77
C GLN A 280 -16.43 -48.17 21.49
N ALA A 281 -15.21 -48.66 21.23
CA ALA A 281 -14.63 -49.85 21.89
C ALA A 281 -13.91 -49.48 23.20
N VAL A 282 -13.69 -48.18 23.46
CA VAL A 282 -13.02 -47.72 24.69
C VAL A 282 -14.08 -47.36 25.74
N THR A 283 -14.25 -48.21 26.74
CA THR A 283 -15.14 -47.94 27.86
C THR A 283 -14.37 -47.94 29.19
N THR A 284 -14.74 -47.04 30.08
CA THR A 284 -14.21 -47.04 31.44
C THR A 284 -14.99 -48.06 32.31
N ARG A 285 -14.30 -49.06 32.86
CA ARG A 285 -14.89 -50.01 33.80
C ARG A 285 -14.41 -49.65 35.19
N LYS A 286 -15.34 -49.44 36.14
CA LYS A 286 -14.98 -49.33 37.56
C LYS A 286 -14.37 -50.64 37.98
N ASP A 287 -13.15 -50.59 38.50
CA ASP A 287 -12.47 -51.74 39.10
C ASP A 287 -13.15 -52.05 40.42
N THR A 288 -13.95 -53.11 40.43
CA THR A 288 -14.68 -53.57 41.61
C THR A 288 -13.86 -54.58 42.46
N ALA A 289 -12.56 -54.75 42.11
CA ALA A 289 -11.68 -55.64 42.82
C ALA A 289 -10.73 -54.85 43.73
N LYS A 290 -11.23 -54.40 44.90
CA LYS A 290 -10.47 -54.19 46.15
C LYS A 290 -11.43 -53.74 47.23
N ASN A 291 -12.16 -54.73 47.79
CA ASN A 291 -12.60 -54.71 49.15
C ASN A 291 -12.62 -56.20 49.60
N THR A 292 -11.48 -56.69 50.05
CA THR A 292 -11.36 -57.80 50.98
C THR A 292 -10.14 -57.48 51.83
N ASP A 293 -10.49 -57.22 53.06
CA ASP A 293 -9.76 -57.17 54.34
C ASP A 293 -9.34 -55.82 54.86
#